data_0d01e311af00244a9d4c631989c8f178
#
_entry.id   0d01e311af00244a9d4c631989c8f178
#
_cell.length_a   1.000
_cell.length_b   1.000
_cell.length_c   1.000
_cell.angle_alpha   90.00
_cell.angle_beta   90.00
_cell.angle_gamma   90.00
#
_symmetry.space_group_name_H-M   'P 1'
#
loop_
_entity.id
_entity.type
_entity.pdbx_description
1 polymer ?
#
loop_
_entity_poly.entity_id
_entity_poly.type
_entity_poly.pdbx_seq_one_letter_code
_entity_poly.pdbx_strand_id
1 'polypeptide(L)'
;MPTVLPEDPFSTRQAQESLGRISELIEQVKTAHTSPQNLGRGQRQPQVTFGIEEPMTWVRLWNLDTPRYYADPLYYVEMTLRQKLWRWENFPEDHAPMTLDLPASLSMYPEYTFLGMGLHFSAEGIPTIQNDHPMTRTPDLSLLQPVDFKTSGWMPRVLRWWDDIHRVVAGRLNVTNAMIWWRGALDLAMQMRSYERLVEDVAERPQFVHDLFDFITEQRCRWWEAYSAHFGLKLEPTNIGDDWLNVPFISPNFFRDFVLPGYLTLEAFHGGINSIHSCGNQAPLQRYLLEIKSLPNFEVSPWTSLEKSLINIPPDKRLMIGLHPNDVLFSAPDQMEARLNGIKAACVGRRYDIGTSGLTPILETQQAFIWQVNTWTGVVKRVFG
;
A
#
# COMPACT_ATOMS: atom_id res chain seq x y z
N MET A 1 -34.90 -22.66 -25.00
CA MET A 1 -33.52 -23.11 -25.23
C MET A 1 -32.90 -23.39 -23.87
N PRO A 2 -32.24 -24.53 -23.66
CA PRO A 2 -31.55 -24.74 -22.38
C PRO A 2 -30.41 -23.73 -22.31
N THR A 3 -30.38 -22.92 -21.25
CA THR A 3 -29.27 -22.05 -20.91
C THR A 3 -28.08 -22.96 -20.57
N VAL A 4 -27.14 -23.06 -21.51
CA VAL A 4 -25.85 -23.69 -21.20
C VAL A 4 -25.22 -22.84 -20.14
N LEU A 5 -25.11 -23.35 -18.91
CA LEU A 5 -24.34 -22.70 -17.85
C LEU A 5 -22.90 -22.52 -18.39
N PRO A 6 -22.28 -21.34 -18.21
CA PRO A 6 -20.90 -21.15 -18.62
C PRO A 6 -20.03 -22.23 -17.95
N GLU A 7 -19.20 -22.93 -18.75
CA GLU A 7 -18.25 -23.89 -18.21
C GLU A 7 -17.42 -23.23 -17.10
N ASP A 8 -17.23 -23.95 -15.99
CA ASP A 8 -16.39 -23.49 -14.89
C ASP A 8 -14.97 -23.21 -15.42
N PRO A 9 -14.46 -21.96 -15.35
CA PRO A 9 -13.15 -21.59 -15.88
C PRO A 9 -12.00 -22.41 -15.29
N PHE A 10 -12.22 -23.09 -14.15
CA PHE A 10 -11.23 -23.95 -13.51
C PHE A 10 -11.30 -25.41 -13.97
N SER A 11 -12.24 -25.80 -14.84
CA SER A 11 -12.42 -27.19 -15.29
C SER A 11 -11.54 -27.58 -16.48
N THR A 12 -10.95 -26.61 -17.19
CA THR A 12 -10.12 -26.88 -18.36
C THR A 12 -8.83 -27.62 -18.00
N ARG A 13 -8.28 -28.40 -18.93
CA ARG A 13 -6.99 -29.10 -18.73
C ARG A 13 -5.87 -28.11 -18.34
N GLN A 14 -5.80 -26.97 -19.00
CA GLN A 14 -4.80 -25.93 -18.70
C GLN A 14 -4.97 -25.36 -17.29
N ALA A 15 -6.21 -25.16 -16.84
CA ALA A 15 -6.49 -24.72 -15.49
C ALA A 15 -6.07 -25.78 -14.46
N GLN A 16 -6.32 -27.06 -14.70
CA GLN A 16 -5.89 -28.14 -13.82
C GLN A 16 -4.37 -28.27 -13.72
N GLU A 17 -3.64 -28.09 -14.82
CA GLU A 17 -2.17 -28.05 -14.83
C GLU A 17 -1.65 -26.85 -14.00
N SER A 18 -2.30 -25.68 -14.10
CA SER A 18 -1.98 -24.50 -13.26
C SER A 18 -2.26 -24.74 -11.79
N LEU A 19 -3.40 -25.33 -11.44
CA LEU A 19 -3.73 -25.71 -10.06
C LEU A 19 -2.72 -26.70 -9.47
N GLY A 20 -2.20 -27.63 -10.27
CA GLY A 20 -1.12 -28.51 -9.87
C GLY A 20 0.14 -27.75 -9.46
N ARG A 21 0.63 -26.85 -10.34
CA ARG A 21 1.79 -25.99 -10.02
C ARG A 21 1.56 -25.09 -8.81
N ILE A 22 0.38 -24.48 -8.70
CA ILE A 22 0.01 -23.67 -7.53
C ILE A 22 0.05 -24.50 -6.26
N SER A 23 -0.43 -25.76 -6.29
CA SER A 23 -0.39 -26.66 -5.15
C SER A 23 1.04 -26.92 -4.67
N GLU A 24 1.98 -27.16 -5.58
CA GLU A 24 3.40 -27.34 -5.25
C GLU A 24 4.01 -26.08 -4.64
N LEU A 25 3.71 -24.89 -5.20
CA LEU A 25 4.19 -23.62 -4.66
C LEU A 25 3.64 -23.34 -3.25
N ILE A 26 2.39 -23.67 -2.99
CA ILE A 26 1.79 -23.54 -1.65
C ILE A 26 2.55 -24.38 -0.63
N GLU A 27 2.91 -25.63 -0.95
CA GLU A 27 3.65 -26.48 -0.03
C GLU A 27 5.08 -25.97 0.22
N GLN A 28 5.72 -25.36 -0.80
CA GLN A 28 7.02 -24.69 -0.63
C GLN A 28 6.90 -23.47 0.31
N VAL A 29 5.87 -22.63 0.14
CA VAL A 29 5.59 -21.48 1.03
C VAL A 29 5.34 -21.95 2.47
N LYS A 30 4.56 -23.00 2.68
CA LYS A 30 4.32 -23.58 4.03
C LYS A 30 5.61 -24.10 4.66
N THR A 31 6.44 -24.79 3.89
CA THR A 31 7.73 -25.28 4.35
C THR A 31 8.65 -24.13 4.78
N ALA A 32 8.74 -23.07 3.97
CA ALA A 32 9.49 -21.87 4.29
C ALA A 32 8.92 -21.16 5.54
N HIS A 33 7.59 -21.06 5.64
CA HIS A 33 6.90 -20.44 6.78
C HIS A 33 7.21 -21.11 8.11
N THR A 34 7.27 -22.44 8.15
CA THR A 34 7.54 -23.22 9.37
C THR A 34 9.03 -23.43 9.68
N SER A 35 9.91 -22.94 8.82
CA SER A 35 11.36 -23.11 8.99
C SER A 35 11.91 -22.36 10.20
N PRO A 36 12.97 -22.88 10.88
CA PRO A 36 13.65 -22.17 11.96
C PRO A 36 14.18 -20.78 11.54
N GLN A 37 14.62 -20.63 10.30
CA GLN A 37 15.05 -19.37 9.74
C GLN A 37 13.92 -18.32 9.76
N ASN A 38 12.71 -18.73 9.40
CA ASN A 38 11.56 -17.83 9.38
C ASN A 38 11.17 -17.34 10.77
N LEU A 39 11.21 -18.24 11.77
CA LEU A 39 10.87 -17.90 13.15
C LEU A 39 11.76 -16.81 13.75
N GLY A 40 13.02 -16.70 13.30
CA GLY A 40 13.95 -15.66 13.74
C GLY A 40 13.76 -14.30 13.09
N ARG A 41 13.18 -14.24 11.87
CA ARG A 41 13.10 -12.99 11.10
C ARG A 41 12.22 -11.91 11.76
N GLY A 42 11.02 -12.29 12.22
CA GLY A 42 10.06 -11.35 12.80
C GLY A 42 10.38 -10.87 14.22
N GLN A 43 11.41 -11.42 14.87
CA GLN A 43 11.79 -11.11 16.26
C GLN A 43 12.84 -9.99 16.37
N ARG A 44 13.47 -9.60 15.27
CA ARG A 44 14.53 -8.57 15.26
C ARG A 44 13.97 -7.18 15.55
N GLN A 45 14.69 -6.37 16.32
CA GLN A 45 14.33 -4.99 16.64
C GLN A 45 15.55 -4.08 16.53
N PRO A 46 15.46 -2.94 15.82
CA PRO A 46 14.29 -2.55 14.99
C PRO A 46 14.08 -3.50 13.82
N GLN A 47 12.86 -3.53 13.29
CA GLN A 47 12.62 -4.17 11.99
C GLN A 47 13.28 -3.31 10.91
N VAL A 48 14.12 -3.93 10.08
CA VAL A 48 14.75 -3.26 8.94
C VAL A 48 14.42 -4.05 7.68
N THR A 49 13.48 -3.53 6.90
CA THR A 49 12.93 -4.23 5.74
C THR A 49 13.12 -3.42 4.46
N PHE A 50 12.89 -4.04 3.32
CA PHE A 50 12.80 -3.35 2.04
C PHE A 50 11.51 -3.71 1.32
N GLY A 51 10.93 -2.74 0.61
CA GLY A 51 9.86 -2.96 -0.33
C GLY A 51 10.39 -3.39 -1.69
N ILE A 52 9.63 -4.17 -2.44
CA ILE A 52 9.85 -4.42 -3.86
C ILE A 52 8.71 -3.73 -4.60
N GLU A 53 9.04 -2.90 -5.59
CA GLU A 53 8.02 -2.20 -6.38
C GLU A 53 7.27 -3.19 -7.28
N GLU A 54 5.97 -3.31 -7.09
CA GLU A 54 5.11 -4.22 -7.84
C GLU A 54 4.13 -3.45 -8.71
N PRO A 55 3.81 -3.90 -9.92
CA PRO A 55 4.36 -5.06 -10.64
C PRO A 55 5.61 -4.76 -11.47
N MET A 56 6.13 -3.50 -11.47
CA MET A 56 7.22 -3.03 -12.31
C MET A 56 8.46 -3.92 -12.23
N THR A 57 8.83 -4.36 -11.02
CA THR A 57 9.95 -5.27 -10.80
C THR A 57 9.77 -6.56 -11.57
N TRP A 58 8.59 -7.15 -11.51
CA TRP A 58 8.31 -8.44 -12.15
C TRP A 58 8.13 -8.34 -13.65
N VAL A 59 7.65 -7.21 -14.17
CA VAL A 59 7.68 -6.91 -15.60
C VAL A 59 9.14 -6.92 -16.08
N ARG A 60 10.04 -6.28 -15.37
CA ARG A 60 11.47 -6.20 -15.76
C ARG A 60 12.22 -7.51 -15.57
N LEU A 61 12.02 -8.21 -14.47
CA LEU A 61 12.75 -9.44 -14.16
C LEU A 61 12.22 -10.67 -14.88
N TRP A 62 10.90 -10.75 -15.10
CA TRP A 62 10.22 -11.97 -15.54
C TRP A 62 9.32 -11.77 -16.75
N ASN A 63 9.29 -10.56 -17.31
CA ASN A 63 8.34 -10.20 -18.38
C ASN A 63 6.89 -10.53 -17.97
N LEU A 64 6.50 -10.14 -16.75
CA LEU A 64 5.17 -10.37 -16.22
C LEU A 64 4.11 -9.78 -17.18
N ASP A 65 3.16 -10.59 -17.58
CA ASP A 65 1.99 -10.14 -18.35
C ASP A 65 1.01 -9.44 -17.39
N THR A 66 1.12 -8.11 -17.29
CA THR A 66 0.36 -7.30 -16.35
C THR A 66 -1.15 -7.34 -16.61
N PRO A 67 -1.65 -7.22 -17.86
CA PRO A 67 -3.07 -7.37 -18.14
C PRO A 67 -3.61 -8.74 -17.69
N ARG A 68 -2.88 -9.80 -17.93
CA ARG A 68 -3.25 -11.14 -17.49
C ARG A 68 -3.17 -11.28 -15.96
N TYR A 69 -2.16 -10.69 -15.34
CA TYR A 69 -1.97 -10.73 -13.89
C TYR A 69 -3.19 -10.18 -13.14
N TYR A 70 -3.85 -9.16 -13.69
CA TYR A 70 -5.06 -8.57 -13.13
C TYR A 70 -6.38 -9.13 -13.69
N ALA A 71 -6.33 -10.13 -14.56
CA ALA A 71 -7.52 -10.72 -15.18
C ALA A 71 -7.69 -12.23 -14.95
N ASP A 72 -6.60 -12.97 -14.73
CA ASP A 72 -6.57 -14.42 -14.58
C ASP A 72 -6.17 -14.79 -13.13
N PRO A 73 -7.11 -15.29 -12.30
CA PRO A 73 -6.83 -15.60 -10.89
C PRO A 73 -5.81 -16.74 -10.72
N LEU A 74 -5.72 -17.69 -11.66
CA LEU A 74 -4.71 -18.74 -11.60
C LEU A 74 -3.31 -18.17 -11.84
N TYR A 75 -3.17 -17.31 -12.85
CA TYR A 75 -1.91 -16.66 -13.15
C TYR A 75 -1.49 -15.72 -12.02
N TYR A 76 -2.42 -14.96 -11.45
CA TYR A 76 -2.18 -14.09 -10.31
C TYR A 76 -1.62 -14.86 -9.10
N VAL A 77 -2.30 -15.93 -8.68
CA VAL A 77 -1.88 -16.74 -7.53
C VAL A 77 -0.54 -17.40 -7.79
N GLU A 78 -0.34 -18.02 -8.97
CA GLU A 78 0.94 -18.64 -9.33
C GLU A 78 2.09 -17.62 -9.26
N MET A 79 1.94 -16.45 -9.88
CA MET A 79 2.99 -15.43 -9.90
C MET A 79 3.25 -14.83 -8.52
N THR A 80 2.22 -14.54 -7.72
CA THR A 80 2.37 -14.01 -6.36
C THR A 80 3.13 -15.00 -5.46
N LEU A 81 2.85 -16.30 -5.56
CA LEU A 81 3.59 -17.32 -4.80
C LEU A 81 5.05 -17.42 -5.25
N ARG A 82 5.31 -17.36 -6.56
CA ARG A 82 6.67 -17.33 -7.11
C ARG A 82 7.46 -16.11 -6.63
N GLN A 83 6.83 -14.95 -6.56
CA GLN A 83 7.41 -13.71 -6.04
C GLN A 83 7.81 -13.85 -4.57
N LYS A 84 6.93 -14.41 -3.73
CA LYS A 84 7.22 -14.68 -2.32
C LYS A 84 8.40 -15.64 -2.15
N LEU A 85 8.42 -16.74 -2.90
CA LEU A 85 9.50 -17.73 -2.84
C LEU A 85 10.82 -17.15 -3.37
N TRP A 86 10.77 -16.40 -4.47
CA TRP A 86 11.95 -15.74 -5.01
C TRP A 86 12.60 -14.78 -3.99
N ARG A 87 11.77 -13.96 -3.29
CA ARG A 87 12.25 -13.10 -2.23
C ARG A 87 12.89 -13.90 -1.09
N TRP A 88 12.24 -14.97 -0.68
CA TRP A 88 12.71 -15.88 0.38
C TRP A 88 14.06 -16.52 0.04
N GLU A 89 14.23 -17.00 -1.16
CA GLU A 89 15.42 -17.70 -1.65
C GLU A 89 16.60 -16.77 -1.87
N ASN A 90 16.35 -15.58 -2.39
CA ASN A 90 17.43 -14.67 -2.80
C ASN A 90 17.89 -13.72 -1.68
N PHE A 91 17.09 -13.53 -0.60
CA PHE A 91 17.43 -12.59 0.47
C PHE A 91 17.38 -13.28 1.85
N PRO A 92 18.38 -14.12 2.19
CA PRO A 92 18.37 -14.91 3.42
C PRO A 92 18.45 -14.05 4.70
N GLU A 93 19.02 -12.85 4.63
CA GLU A 93 19.15 -11.92 5.76
C GLU A 93 18.01 -10.89 5.84
N ASP A 94 17.00 -10.98 4.98
CA ASP A 94 15.80 -10.13 5.07
C ASP A 94 15.07 -10.34 6.41
N HIS A 95 14.66 -9.24 7.04
CA HIS A 95 13.88 -9.32 8.30
C HIS A 95 12.40 -9.66 8.07
N ALA A 96 11.89 -9.50 6.83
CA ALA A 96 10.51 -9.85 6.51
C ALA A 96 10.28 -11.36 6.60
N PRO A 97 9.35 -11.83 7.45
CA PRO A 97 9.04 -13.26 7.54
C PRO A 97 8.22 -13.73 6.34
N MET A 98 8.37 -15.01 5.99
CA MET A 98 7.44 -15.70 5.10
C MET A 98 6.09 -15.85 5.80
N THR A 99 5.02 -15.31 5.24
CA THR A 99 3.66 -15.47 5.76
C THR A 99 2.82 -16.37 4.86
N LEU A 100 1.74 -16.92 5.41
CA LEU A 100 0.74 -17.67 4.64
C LEU A 100 -0.32 -16.73 4.02
N ASP A 101 -0.18 -15.43 4.16
CA ASP A 101 -1.09 -14.45 3.61
C ASP A 101 -0.91 -14.34 2.09
N LEU A 102 -2.02 -14.34 1.38
CA LEU A 102 -2.10 -14.08 -0.06
C LEU A 102 -3.05 -12.91 -0.27
N PRO A 103 -2.57 -11.72 -0.65
CA PRO A 103 -3.43 -10.58 -0.91
C PRO A 103 -4.28 -10.82 -2.16
N ALA A 104 -5.59 -10.64 -2.07
CA ALA A 104 -6.47 -10.59 -3.24
C ALA A 104 -6.47 -9.16 -3.79
N SER A 105 -5.50 -8.81 -4.63
CA SER A 105 -5.37 -7.47 -5.19
C SER A 105 -5.63 -7.45 -6.70
N LEU A 106 -6.46 -6.51 -7.17
CA LEU A 106 -6.66 -6.21 -8.59
C LEU A 106 -5.90 -4.95 -9.03
N SER A 107 -5.68 -4.04 -8.08
CA SER A 107 -5.10 -2.72 -8.36
C SER A 107 -4.74 -2.06 -7.05
N MET A 108 -3.83 -1.08 -7.09
CA MET A 108 -3.52 -0.20 -5.96
C MET A 108 -4.61 0.85 -5.70
N TYR A 109 -5.56 1.06 -6.63
CA TYR A 109 -6.44 2.23 -6.64
C TYR A 109 -7.92 1.91 -6.86
N PRO A 110 -8.50 0.84 -6.30
CA PRO A 110 -9.90 0.51 -6.57
C PRO A 110 -10.88 1.58 -6.08
N GLU A 111 -10.54 2.32 -5.00
CA GLU A 111 -11.36 3.37 -4.41
C GLU A 111 -11.60 4.57 -5.32
N TYR A 112 -10.70 4.87 -6.25
CA TYR A 112 -10.94 5.89 -7.25
C TYR A 112 -12.12 5.56 -8.14
N THR A 113 -12.29 4.28 -8.44
CA THR A 113 -13.42 3.83 -9.27
C THR A 113 -14.76 3.93 -8.54
N PHE A 114 -14.76 3.90 -7.20
CA PHE A 114 -15.99 4.07 -6.41
C PHE A 114 -16.56 5.47 -6.56
N LEU A 115 -15.70 6.45 -6.81
CA LEU A 115 -16.05 7.85 -7.03
C LEU A 115 -16.17 8.23 -8.52
N GLY A 116 -16.16 7.26 -9.42
CA GLY A 116 -16.41 7.47 -10.86
C GLY A 116 -15.17 7.70 -11.71
N MET A 117 -13.96 7.58 -11.15
CA MET A 117 -12.73 7.68 -11.95
C MET A 117 -12.44 6.36 -12.67
N GLY A 118 -11.91 6.43 -13.90
CA GLY A 118 -11.46 5.28 -14.65
C GLY A 118 -10.06 4.81 -14.27
N LEU A 119 -9.76 3.53 -14.56
CA LEU A 119 -8.40 2.99 -14.50
C LEU A 119 -7.95 2.52 -15.87
N HIS A 120 -6.72 2.83 -16.22
CA HIS A 120 -6.05 2.35 -17.42
C HIS A 120 -4.99 1.31 -17.05
N PHE A 121 -5.07 0.12 -17.67
CA PHE A 121 -4.08 -0.96 -17.52
C PHE A 121 -3.13 -0.91 -18.71
N SER A 122 -1.84 -0.77 -18.43
CA SER A 122 -0.78 -0.87 -19.42
C SER A 122 -0.02 -2.19 -19.26
N ALA A 123 0.62 -2.64 -20.35
CA ALA A 123 1.51 -3.79 -20.30
C ALA A 123 2.79 -3.52 -19.50
N GLU A 124 3.12 -2.27 -19.23
CA GLU A 124 4.43 -1.84 -18.76
C GLU A 124 4.47 -1.44 -17.28
N GLY A 125 3.32 -1.42 -16.59
CA GLY A 125 3.32 -0.93 -15.21
C GLY A 125 2.04 -1.16 -14.43
N ILE A 126 1.95 -0.44 -13.31
CA ILE A 126 0.74 -0.41 -12.49
C ILE A 126 -0.41 0.26 -13.24
N PRO A 127 -1.66 -0.08 -12.91
CA PRO A 127 -2.80 0.67 -13.40
C PRO A 127 -2.69 2.15 -13.04
N THR A 128 -3.00 3.02 -13.99
CA THR A 128 -3.00 4.47 -13.79
C THR A 128 -4.42 5.01 -13.75
N ILE A 129 -4.62 6.09 -12.98
CA ILE A 129 -5.91 6.77 -12.88
C ILE A 129 -6.13 7.61 -14.13
N GLN A 130 -7.33 7.55 -14.69
CA GLN A 130 -7.74 8.42 -15.79
C GLN A 130 -8.26 9.75 -15.21
N ASN A 131 -7.61 10.85 -15.56
CA ASN A 131 -7.98 12.19 -15.12
C ASN A 131 -9.08 12.80 -16.03
N ASP A 132 -10.18 12.09 -16.18
CA ASP A 132 -11.32 12.48 -17.00
C ASP A 132 -12.59 12.76 -16.18
N HIS A 133 -12.48 12.81 -14.85
CA HIS A 133 -13.61 13.04 -13.98
C HIS A 133 -14.27 14.39 -14.28
N PRO A 134 -15.63 14.49 -14.37
CA PRO A 134 -16.33 15.73 -14.71
C PRO A 134 -15.99 16.92 -13.78
N MET A 135 -15.68 16.64 -12.51
CA MET A 135 -15.28 17.66 -11.53
C MET A 135 -13.97 18.39 -11.89
N THR A 136 -13.13 17.85 -12.78
CA THR A 136 -11.96 18.59 -13.28
C THR A 136 -12.36 19.89 -13.99
N ARG A 137 -13.59 19.95 -14.52
CA ARG A 137 -14.12 21.10 -15.25
C ARG A 137 -15.09 21.93 -14.42
N THR A 138 -15.94 21.28 -13.63
CA THR A 138 -17.03 21.94 -12.91
C THR A 138 -17.01 21.55 -11.44
N PRO A 139 -16.87 22.51 -10.50
CA PRO A 139 -16.92 22.23 -9.06
C PRO A 139 -18.37 22.05 -8.59
N ASP A 140 -18.94 20.89 -8.88
CA ASP A 140 -20.35 20.57 -8.61
C ASP A 140 -20.47 19.19 -7.95
N LEU A 141 -20.86 19.16 -6.68
CA LEU A 141 -21.03 17.92 -5.91
C LEU A 141 -22.19 17.06 -6.43
N SER A 142 -23.13 17.62 -7.19
CA SER A 142 -24.22 16.83 -7.80
C SER A 142 -23.71 15.82 -8.85
N LEU A 143 -22.46 15.95 -9.30
CA LEU A 143 -21.78 15.00 -10.17
C LEU A 143 -21.34 13.73 -9.42
N LEU A 144 -21.30 13.77 -8.09
CA LEU A 144 -20.94 12.60 -7.27
C LEU A 144 -22.20 11.80 -6.92
N GLN A 145 -22.02 10.49 -6.86
CA GLN A 145 -23.08 9.58 -6.41
C GLN A 145 -22.66 8.92 -5.10
N PRO A 146 -23.62 8.62 -4.20
CA PRO A 146 -23.33 7.81 -3.01
C PRO A 146 -22.71 6.47 -3.41
N VAL A 147 -21.69 6.05 -2.64
CA VAL A 147 -20.97 4.79 -2.89
C VAL A 147 -21.77 3.62 -2.33
N ASP A 148 -22.13 2.68 -3.19
CA ASP A 148 -22.67 1.38 -2.81
C ASP A 148 -21.56 0.32 -2.83
N PHE A 149 -21.39 -0.37 -1.71
CA PHE A 149 -20.31 -1.36 -1.53
C PHE A 149 -20.35 -2.49 -2.56
N LYS A 150 -21.51 -2.88 -3.08
CA LYS A 150 -21.64 -4.02 -4.00
C LYS A 150 -21.57 -3.63 -5.46
N THR A 151 -21.93 -2.39 -5.81
CA THR A 151 -22.20 -2.01 -7.19
C THR A 151 -21.36 -0.83 -7.69
N SER A 152 -20.78 0.00 -6.80
CA SER A 152 -19.99 1.16 -7.24
C SER A 152 -18.66 0.74 -7.85
N GLY A 153 -18.33 1.37 -8.97
CA GLY A 153 -17.06 1.18 -9.66
C GLY A 153 -16.71 -0.30 -9.90
N TRP A 154 -15.58 -0.70 -9.41
CA TRP A 154 -15.07 -2.06 -9.57
C TRP A 154 -15.53 -3.06 -8.50
N MET A 155 -16.37 -2.67 -7.55
CA MET A 155 -16.79 -3.58 -6.49
C MET A 155 -17.34 -4.93 -6.98
N PRO A 156 -18.17 -5.02 -8.05
CA PRO A 156 -18.60 -6.32 -8.57
C PRO A 156 -17.44 -7.21 -9.03
N ARG A 157 -16.38 -6.59 -9.57
CA ARG A 157 -15.16 -7.29 -9.99
C ARG A 157 -14.29 -7.67 -8.79
N VAL A 158 -14.17 -6.78 -7.81
CA VAL A 158 -13.44 -7.01 -6.56
C VAL A 158 -14.00 -8.23 -5.81
N LEU A 159 -15.33 -8.30 -5.66
CA LEU A 159 -15.99 -9.40 -4.96
C LEU A 159 -15.82 -10.74 -5.69
N ARG A 160 -15.99 -10.75 -7.03
CA ARG A 160 -15.72 -11.97 -7.83
C ARG A 160 -14.26 -12.40 -7.73
N TRP A 161 -13.33 -11.45 -7.81
CA TRP A 161 -11.89 -11.72 -7.68
C TRP A 161 -11.55 -12.36 -6.34
N TRP A 162 -12.13 -11.86 -5.28
CA TRP A 162 -12.03 -12.45 -3.94
C TRP A 162 -12.48 -13.90 -3.92
N ASP A 163 -13.67 -14.19 -4.46
CA ASP A 163 -14.22 -15.53 -4.51
C ASP A 163 -13.35 -16.47 -5.36
N ASP A 164 -12.87 -16.01 -6.51
CA ASP A 164 -12.02 -16.80 -7.41
C ASP A 164 -10.68 -17.14 -6.75
N ILE A 165 -10.02 -16.19 -6.08
CA ILE A 165 -8.78 -16.46 -5.34
C ILE A 165 -9.02 -17.50 -4.23
N HIS A 166 -10.11 -17.41 -3.47
CA HIS A 166 -10.46 -18.40 -2.46
C HIS A 166 -10.65 -19.80 -3.05
N ARG A 167 -11.29 -19.90 -4.21
CA ARG A 167 -11.44 -21.16 -4.93
C ARG A 167 -10.08 -21.74 -5.36
N VAL A 168 -9.18 -20.91 -5.86
CA VAL A 168 -7.84 -21.33 -6.30
C VAL A 168 -7.01 -21.87 -5.14
N VAL A 169 -7.00 -21.20 -3.99
CA VAL A 169 -6.19 -21.64 -2.84
C VAL A 169 -6.85 -22.70 -1.98
N ALA A 170 -8.17 -22.86 -2.10
CA ALA A 170 -8.96 -23.91 -1.41
C ALA A 170 -8.69 -23.99 0.11
N GLY A 171 -8.61 -22.84 0.78
CA GLY A 171 -8.38 -22.73 2.24
C GLY A 171 -6.95 -23.07 2.70
N ARG A 172 -6.01 -23.30 1.77
CA ARG A 172 -4.62 -23.66 2.12
C ARG A 172 -3.75 -22.45 2.48
N LEU A 173 -4.18 -21.24 2.13
CA LEU A 173 -3.55 -19.96 2.47
C LEU A 173 -4.59 -19.02 3.08
N ASN A 174 -4.12 -18.02 3.81
CA ASN A 174 -4.95 -16.95 4.31
C ASN A 174 -5.12 -15.88 3.23
N VAL A 175 -6.28 -15.85 2.57
CA VAL A 175 -6.57 -14.81 1.57
C VAL A 175 -6.92 -13.52 2.30
N THR A 176 -6.11 -12.48 2.10
CA THR A 176 -6.35 -11.16 2.68
C THR A 176 -6.91 -10.22 1.63
N ASN A 177 -7.89 -9.41 2.01
CA ASN A 177 -8.44 -8.41 1.09
C ASN A 177 -7.51 -7.19 1.07
N ALA A 178 -6.76 -7.00 -0.02
CA ALA A 178 -5.90 -5.85 -0.25
C ALA A 178 -6.61 -4.71 -1.00
N MET A 179 -7.89 -4.90 -1.35
CA MET A 179 -8.70 -3.91 -2.07
C MET A 179 -9.67 -3.23 -1.10
N ILE A 180 -9.10 -2.50 -0.17
CA ILE A 180 -9.82 -1.72 0.83
C ILE A 180 -9.77 -0.25 0.46
N TRP A 181 -10.70 0.53 0.98
CA TRP A 181 -10.63 1.99 0.87
C TRP A 181 -9.54 2.51 1.80
N TRP A 182 -8.37 2.72 1.23
CA TRP A 182 -7.18 3.19 1.95
C TRP A 182 -6.93 4.69 1.80
N ARG A 183 -7.28 5.27 0.63
CA ARG A 183 -6.99 6.67 0.31
C ARG A 183 -7.75 7.65 1.20
N GLY A 184 -7.06 8.74 1.58
CA GLY A 184 -7.64 9.89 2.25
C GLY A 184 -8.44 10.79 1.32
N ALA A 185 -9.21 11.71 1.92
CA ALA A 185 -10.05 12.63 1.15
C ALA A 185 -9.23 13.58 0.26
N LEU A 186 -8.05 13.99 0.72
CA LEU A 186 -7.17 14.89 -0.03
C LEU A 186 -6.71 14.25 -1.35
N ASP A 187 -6.22 13.02 -1.29
CA ASP A 187 -5.71 12.31 -2.46
C ASP A 187 -6.82 12.10 -3.51
N LEU A 188 -8.00 11.67 -3.08
CA LEU A 188 -9.15 11.48 -3.95
C LEU A 188 -9.65 12.80 -4.55
N ALA A 189 -9.73 13.87 -3.77
CA ALA A 189 -10.13 15.18 -4.24
C ALA A 189 -9.12 15.78 -5.26
N MET A 190 -7.81 15.59 -5.00
CA MET A 190 -6.75 16.02 -5.93
C MET A 190 -6.85 15.33 -7.28
N GLN A 191 -7.21 14.03 -7.29
CA GLN A 191 -7.37 13.28 -8.54
C GLN A 191 -8.68 13.65 -9.27
N MET A 192 -9.78 13.86 -8.54
CA MET A 192 -11.07 14.24 -9.16
C MET A 192 -11.09 15.67 -9.68
N ARG A 193 -10.50 16.60 -8.93
CA ARG A 193 -10.60 18.06 -9.22
C ARG A 193 -9.38 18.60 -9.97
N SER A 194 -8.25 17.93 -9.98
CA SER A 194 -6.87 18.33 -10.22
C SER A 194 -6.28 19.21 -9.10
N TYR A 195 -4.95 19.16 -8.99
CA TYR A 195 -4.22 19.94 -7.98
C TYR A 195 -4.49 21.44 -8.09
N GLU A 196 -4.29 22.01 -9.27
CA GLU A 196 -4.42 23.45 -9.53
C GLU A 196 -5.82 23.94 -9.19
N ARG A 197 -6.84 23.22 -9.65
CA ARG A 197 -8.23 23.58 -9.43
C ARG A 197 -8.65 23.46 -7.97
N LEU A 198 -8.18 22.44 -7.26
CA LEU A 198 -8.48 22.29 -5.84
C LEU A 198 -7.84 23.40 -5.00
N VAL A 199 -6.62 23.82 -5.35
CA VAL A 199 -5.94 24.95 -4.68
C VAL A 199 -6.65 26.28 -4.97
N GLU A 200 -7.11 26.50 -6.21
CA GLU A 200 -7.97 27.65 -6.56
C GLU A 200 -9.27 27.64 -5.74
N ASP A 201 -9.93 26.46 -5.62
CA ASP A 201 -11.19 26.32 -4.89
C ASP A 201 -11.03 26.62 -3.40
N VAL A 202 -9.88 26.30 -2.80
CA VAL A 202 -9.60 26.66 -1.39
C VAL A 202 -9.66 28.18 -1.18
N ALA A 203 -9.22 28.97 -2.15
CA ALA A 203 -9.23 30.42 -2.06
C ALA A 203 -10.59 31.03 -2.46
N GLU A 204 -11.22 30.48 -3.49
CA GLU A 204 -12.41 31.08 -4.11
C GLU A 204 -13.72 30.46 -3.59
N ARG A 205 -13.71 29.19 -3.22
CA ARG A 205 -14.87 28.36 -2.87
C ARG A 205 -14.58 27.43 -1.68
N PRO A 206 -14.10 27.93 -0.53
CA PRO A 206 -13.67 27.10 0.60
C PRO A 206 -14.78 26.16 1.09
N GLN A 207 -16.05 26.59 1.04
CA GLN A 207 -17.17 25.74 1.44
C GLN A 207 -17.32 24.53 0.52
N PHE A 208 -17.13 24.68 -0.78
CA PHE A 208 -17.13 23.55 -1.72
C PHE A 208 -16.05 22.53 -1.38
N VAL A 209 -14.87 22.98 -0.96
CA VAL A 209 -13.77 22.06 -0.56
C VAL A 209 -14.12 21.31 0.72
N HIS A 210 -14.70 21.97 1.72
CA HIS A 210 -15.20 21.33 2.92
C HIS A 210 -16.26 20.27 2.57
N ASP A 211 -17.27 20.65 1.81
CA ASP A 211 -18.38 19.76 1.43
C ASP A 211 -17.87 18.55 0.63
N LEU A 212 -16.85 18.74 -0.24
CA LEU A 212 -16.21 17.64 -0.99
C LEU A 212 -15.47 16.66 -0.07
N PHE A 213 -14.69 17.17 0.88
CA PHE A 213 -13.94 16.36 1.81
C PHE A 213 -14.86 15.62 2.79
N ASP A 214 -15.92 16.28 3.24
CA ASP A 214 -16.94 15.67 4.10
C ASP A 214 -17.68 14.55 3.35
N PHE A 215 -18.07 14.80 2.08
CA PHE A 215 -18.68 13.76 1.24
C PHE A 215 -17.78 12.54 1.13
N ILE A 216 -16.50 12.71 0.73
CA ILE A 216 -15.57 11.59 0.56
C ILE A 216 -15.38 10.82 1.88
N THR A 217 -15.23 11.54 2.99
CA THR A 217 -15.06 10.94 4.32
C THR A 217 -16.29 10.14 4.73
N GLU A 218 -17.49 10.68 4.51
CA GLU A 218 -18.76 9.99 4.78
C GLU A 218 -18.89 8.72 3.92
N GLN A 219 -18.60 8.82 2.61
CA GLN A 219 -18.67 7.64 1.74
C GLN A 219 -17.68 6.56 2.15
N ARG A 220 -16.48 6.93 2.61
CA ARG A 220 -15.51 5.99 3.16
C ARG A 220 -16.04 5.29 4.41
N CYS A 221 -16.63 6.00 5.34
CA CYS A 221 -17.24 5.41 6.54
C CYS A 221 -18.35 4.40 6.17
N ARG A 222 -19.28 4.79 5.30
CA ARG A 222 -20.36 3.92 4.81
C ARG A 222 -19.83 2.67 4.11
N TRP A 223 -18.80 2.82 3.30
CA TRP A 223 -18.17 1.71 2.62
C TRP A 223 -17.55 0.72 3.63
N TRP A 224 -16.83 1.22 4.66
CA TRP A 224 -16.24 0.38 5.69
C TRP A 224 -17.27 -0.32 6.56
N GLU A 225 -18.41 0.29 6.86
CA GLU A 225 -19.55 -0.38 7.53
C GLU A 225 -20.06 -1.55 6.69
N ALA A 226 -20.32 -1.30 5.41
CA ALA A 226 -20.83 -2.33 4.50
C ALA A 226 -19.79 -3.44 4.25
N TYR A 227 -18.50 -3.09 4.12
CA TYR A 227 -17.39 -4.04 4.03
C TYR A 227 -17.33 -4.94 5.26
N SER A 228 -17.32 -4.34 6.45
CA SER A 228 -17.24 -5.08 7.72
C SER A 228 -18.43 -6.00 7.90
N ALA A 229 -19.65 -5.53 7.58
CA ALA A 229 -20.85 -6.34 7.62
C ALA A 229 -20.81 -7.51 6.62
N HIS A 230 -20.31 -7.28 5.39
CA HIS A 230 -20.21 -8.30 4.35
C HIS A 230 -19.25 -9.44 4.74
N PHE A 231 -18.10 -9.13 5.33
CA PHE A 231 -17.08 -10.10 5.71
C PHE A 231 -17.19 -10.56 7.18
N GLY A 232 -18.18 -10.10 7.94
CA GLY A 232 -18.35 -10.45 9.36
C GLY A 232 -17.21 -9.95 10.24
N LEU A 233 -16.59 -8.81 9.88
CA LEU A 233 -15.46 -8.21 10.59
C LEU A 233 -15.93 -7.15 11.57
N LYS A 234 -15.11 -6.86 12.57
CA LYS A 234 -15.26 -5.68 13.43
C LYS A 234 -14.50 -4.51 12.80
N LEU A 235 -15.01 -3.30 13.01
CA LEU A 235 -14.23 -2.09 12.72
C LEU A 235 -13.02 -2.05 13.65
N GLU A 236 -11.86 -1.81 13.06
CA GLU A 236 -10.59 -1.69 13.76
C GLU A 236 -9.92 -0.36 13.37
N PRO A 237 -8.94 0.11 14.15
CA PRO A 237 -8.16 1.29 13.79
C PRO A 237 -7.62 1.20 12.38
N THR A 238 -7.84 2.26 11.59
CA THR A 238 -7.54 2.29 10.15
C THR A 238 -6.14 2.81 9.84
N ASN A 239 -5.67 2.54 8.62
CA ASN A 239 -4.54 3.23 8.01
C ASN A 239 -5.04 4.17 6.91
N ILE A 240 -4.37 5.28 6.69
CA ILE A 240 -4.70 6.25 5.66
C ILE A 240 -3.48 6.46 4.76
N GLY A 241 -3.68 6.34 3.44
CA GLY A 241 -2.71 6.77 2.44
C GLY A 241 -3.15 8.07 1.81
N ASP A 242 -2.30 9.09 1.85
CA ASP A 242 -2.61 10.39 1.28
C ASP A 242 -1.32 11.01 0.70
N ASP A 243 -0.99 10.63 -0.53
CA ASP A 243 0.31 10.94 -1.15
C ASP A 243 0.57 12.45 -1.28
N TRP A 244 -0.50 13.26 -1.35
CA TRP A 244 -0.43 14.72 -1.43
C TRP A 244 -0.29 15.39 -0.06
N LEU A 245 -0.33 14.62 1.05
CA LEU A 245 -0.22 15.13 2.41
C LEU A 245 1.22 15.53 2.75
N ASN A 246 1.76 16.49 2.05
CA ASN A 246 3.15 16.93 2.25
C ASN A 246 3.40 18.37 1.77
N VAL A 247 4.43 18.98 2.30
CA VAL A 247 4.92 20.29 1.90
C VAL A 247 5.98 20.11 0.80
N PRO A 248 5.86 20.82 -0.36
CA PRO A 248 5.13 22.08 -0.53
C PRO A 248 3.73 21.97 -1.14
N PHE A 249 3.21 20.77 -1.45
CA PHE A 249 1.91 20.66 -2.14
C PHE A 249 0.76 21.27 -1.34
N ILE A 250 0.74 21.07 -0.01
CA ILE A 250 -0.21 21.74 0.86
C ILE A 250 0.49 22.50 1.98
N SER A 251 -0.10 23.59 2.44
CA SER A 251 0.37 24.32 3.61
C SER A 251 -0.10 23.63 4.91
N PRO A 252 0.59 23.87 6.04
CA PRO A 252 0.10 23.43 7.34
C PRO A 252 -1.30 23.97 7.71
N ASN A 253 -1.67 25.16 7.26
CA ASN A 253 -3.01 25.69 7.47
C ASN A 253 -4.05 24.97 6.62
N PHE A 254 -3.72 24.67 5.35
CA PHE A 254 -4.59 23.84 4.52
C PHE A 254 -4.88 22.50 5.20
N PHE A 255 -3.83 21.83 5.69
CA PHE A 255 -4.00 20.56 6.40
C PHE A 255 -4.93 20.70 7.60
N ARG A 256 -4.64 21.69 8.49
CA ARG A 256 -5.45 21.93 9.69
C ARG A 256 -6.92 22.20 9.36
N ASP A 257 -7.16 23.06 8.38
CA ASP A 257 -8.49 23.60 8.15
C ASP A 257 -9.37 22.68 7.28
N PHE A 258 -8.79 21.94 6.33
CA PHE A 258 -9.54 21.15 5.35
C PHE A 258 -9.38 19.64 5.50
N VAL A 259 -8.19 19.13 5.85
CA VAL A 259 -7.92 17.68 5.85
C VAL A 259 -8.09 17.05 7.22
N LEU A 260 -7.54 17.70 8.25
CA LEU A 260 -7.57 17.19 9.63
C LEU A 260 -8.99 16.90 10.16
N PRO A 261 -10.02 17.72 9.90
CA PRO A 261 -11.38 17.40 10.35
C PRO A 261 -11.87 16.04 9.87
N GLY A 262 -11.62 15.69 8.61
CA GLY A 262 -11.95 14.37 8.06
C GLY A 262 -11.19 13.24 8.75
N TYR A 263 -9.91 13.45 9.08
CA TYR A 263 -9.12 12.45 9.81
C TYR A 263 -9.63 12.23 11.24
N LEU A 264 -10.05 13.28 11.94
CA LEU A 264 -10.66 13.16 13.27
C LEU A 264 -12.01 12.43 13.21
N THR A 265 -12.78 12.63 12.13
CA THR A 265 -14.00 11.86 11.87
C THR A 265 -13.68 10.37 11.66
N LEU A 266 -12.64 10.04 10.87
CA LEU A 266 -12.20 8.66 10.67
C LEU A 266 -11.64 8.03 11.95
N GLU A 267 -10.89 8.80 12.78
CA GLU A 267 -10.44 8.35 14.09
C GLU A 267 -11.61 7.92 14.98
N ALA A 268 -12.62 8.77 15.08
CA ALA A 268 -13.82 8.48 15.88
C ALA A 268 -14.60 7.28 15.35
N PHE A 269 -14.76 7.18 14.03
CA PHE A 269 -15.51 6.10 13.37
C PHE A 269 -14.81 4.74 13.54
N HIS A 270 -13.51 4.65 13.32
CA HIS A 270 -12.74 3.40 13.40
C HIS A 270 -12.27 3.05 14.82
N GLY A 271 -12.45 3.95 15.79
CA GLY A 271 -11.84 3.81 17.12
C GLY A 271 -10.33 4.04 17.12
N GLY A 272 -9.78 4.61 16.04
CA GLY A 272 -8.38 4.99 15.94
C GLY A 272 -7.83 5.02 14.52
N ILE A 273 -6.65 5.63 14.39
CA ILE A 273 -5.82 5.61 13.18
C ILE A 273 -4.45 5.07 13.57
N ASN A 274 -3.99 4.01 12.92
CA ASN A 274 -2.70 3.37 13.20
C ASN A 274 -1.52 4.07 12.54
N SER A 275 -1.67 4.49 11.29
CA SER A 275 -0.63 5.17 10.51
C SER A 275 -1.23 6.02 9.39
N ILE A 276 -0.48 7.05 9.02
CA ILE A 276 -0.80 7.91 7.87
C ILE A 276 0.43 7.94 6.98
N HIS A 277 0.25 7.43 5.75
CA HIS A 277 1.30 7.44 4.72
C HIS A 277 1.23 8.69 3.86
N SER A 278 2.40 9.23 3.51
CA SER A 278 2.54 10.23 2.45
C SER A 278 3.92 10.14 1.78
N CYS A 279 3.94 10.38 0.49
CA CYS A 279 5.15 10.31 -0.33
C CYS A 279 6.06 11.54 -0.23
N GLY A 280 5.95 12.41 0.80
CA GLY A 280 6.75 13.63 0.85
C GLY A 280 7.10 14.14 2.24
N ASN A 281 7.47 15.42 2.34
CA ASN A 281 7.90 16.05 3.59
C ASN A 281 6.71 16.35 4.51
N GLN A 282 6.55 15.58 5.56
CA GLN A 282 5.50 15.76 6.57
C GLN A 282 5.98 16.55 7.82
N ALA A 283 7.27 16.87 7.97
CA ALA A 283 7.76 17.51 9.19
C ALA A 283 6.98 18.77 9.62
N PRO A 284 6.56 19.67 8.70
CA PRO A 284 5.76 20.85 9.08
C PRO A 284 4.32 20.52 9.52
N LEU A 285 3.81 19.33 9.18
CA LEU A 285 2.45 18.88 9.47
C LEU A 285 2.36 18.11 10.80
N GLN A 286 3.48 17.57 11.29
CA GLN A 286 3.54 16.66 12.44
C GLN A 286 2.84 17.22 13.70
N ARG A 287 2.93 18.54 13.96
CA ARG A 287 2.24 19.18 15.09
C ARG A 287 0.71 19.01 15.05
N TYR A 288 0.13 19.00 13.85
CA TYR A 288 -1.31 18.80 13.66
C TYR A 288 -1.66 17.30 13.63
N LEU A 289 -0.78 16.45 13.09
CA LEU A 289 -0.95 15.01 13.16
C LEU A 289 -1.02 14.50 14.61
N LEU A 290 -0.40 15.21 15.57
CA LEU A 290 -0.50 14.92 17.00
C LEU A 290 -1.88 15.23 17.61
N GLU A 291 -2.77 15.90 16.88
CA GLU A 291 -4.16 16.08 17.31
C GLU A 291 -4.97 14.79 17.16
N ILE A 292 -4.54 13.88 16.31
CA ILE A 292 -5.07 12.51 16.18
C ILE A 292 -4.51 11.69 17.36
N LYS A 293 -5.28 11.55 18.42
CA LYS A 293 -4.80 11.02 19.70
C LYS A 293 -4.41 9.56 19.66
N SER A 294 -5.15 8.78 18.86
CA SER A 294 -4.89 7.34 18.70
C SER A 294 -3.64 7.02 17.86
N LEU A 295 -3.09 7.97 17.07
CA LEU A 295 -1.98 7.74 16.13
C LEU A 295 -0.70 7.31 16.86
N PRO A 296 -0.29 6.02 16.79
CA PRO A 296 0.90 5.51 17.47
C PRO A 296 2.15 5.58 16.60
N ASN A 297 2.00 5.52 15.27
CA ASN A 297 3.08 5.37 14.32
C ASN A 297 3.16 6.60 13.41
N PHE A 298 4.33 7.21 13.36
CA PHE A 298 4.61 8.39 12.52
C PHE A 298 5.59 8.02 11.43
N GLU A 299 5.20 8.24 10.19
CA GLU A 299 6.09 8.06 9.06
C GLU A 299 7.12 9.21 8.99
N VAL A 300 8.36 8.84 8.78
CA VAL A 300 9.47 9.73 8.45
C VAL A 300 9.97 9.32 7.08
N SER A 301 9.29 9.82 6.05
CA SER A 301 9.61 9.49 4.65
C SER A 301 11.04 9.92 4.28
N PRO A 302 11.61 9.46 3.16
CA PRO A 302 12.95 9.87 2.73
C PRO A 302 13.15 11.38 2.59
N TRP A 303 12.07 12.13 2.39
CA TRP A 303 12.06 13.60 2.25
C TRP A 303 11.75 14.33 3.55
N THR A 304 11.38 13.60 4.61
CA THR A 304 11.07 14.15 5.94
C THR A 304 12.32 14.15 6.80
N SER A 305 12.70 15.31 7.38
CA SER A 305 13.86 15.40 8.28
C SER A 305 13.66 14.55 9.54
N LEU A 306 14.52 13.54 9.74
CA LEU A 306 14.53 12.73 10.96
C LEU A 306 14.81 13.60 12.20
N GLU A 307 15.76 14.54 12.13
CA GLU A 307 16.09 15.45 13.24
C GLU A 307 14.88 16.25 13.68
N LYS A 308 14.16 16.89 12.74
CA LYS A 308 12.93 17.62 13.04
C LYS A 308 11.85 16.71 13.61
N SER A 309 11.72 15.50 13.07
CA SER A 309 10.75 14.53 13.55
C SER A 309 11.03 14.07 14.97
N LEU A 310 12.31 13.91 15.36
CA LEU A 310 12.71 13.58 16.72
C LEU A 310 12.39 14.70 17.73
N ILE A 311 12.36 15.96 17.26
CA ILE A 311 11.95 17.13 18.08
C ILE A 311 10.43 17.21 18.16
N ASN A 312 9.73 17.04 17.04
CA ASN A 312 8.30 17.26 16.93
C ASN A 312 7.46 16.14 17.55
N ILE A 313 7.90 14.89 17.42
CA ILE A 313 7.13 13.70 17.77
C ILE A 313 7.53 13.22 19.17
N PRO A 314 6.56 13.05 20.10
CA PRO A 314 6.82 12.55 21.44
C PRO A 314 7.54 11.19 21.47
N PRO A 315 8.38 10.91 22.48
CA PRO A 315 9.21 9.70 22.54
C PRO A 315 8.43 8.39 22.70
N ASP A 316 7.20 8.41 23.17
CA ASP A 316 6.31 7.26 23.28
C ASP A 316 5.73 6.80 21.94
N LYS A 317 5.78 7.66 20.91
CA LYS A 317 5.34 7.33 19.55
C LYS A 317 6.44 6.60 18.77
N ARG A 318 6.04 5.68 17.90
CA ARG A 318 6.96 4.93 17.03
C ARG A 318 7.27 5.71 15.76
N LEU A 319 8.52 5.67 15.31
CA LEU A 319 8.92 6.23 14.02
C LEU A 319 9.04 5.12 12.97
N MET A 320 8.42 5.31 11.82
CA MET A 320 8.55 4.45 10.64
C MET A 320 9.46 5.18 9.65
N ILE A 321 10.76 4.89 9.69
CA ILE A 321 11.79 5.63 8.94
C ILE A 321 11.93 5.05 7.55
N GLY A 322 11.59 5.83 6.54
CA GLY A 322 11.75 5.47 5.13
C GLY A 322 13.13 5.85 4.59
N LEU A 323 13.81 4.92 3.95
CA LEU A 323 14.99 5.16 3.14
C LEU A 323 14.61 5.32 1.68
N HIS A 324 15.32 6.20 0.98
CA HIS A 324 15.16 6.30 -0.46
C HIS A 324 15.72 5.03 -1.15
N PRO A 325 15.09 4.51 -2.22
CA PRO A 325 15.59 3.33 -2.93
C PRO A 325 17.06 3.46 -3.35
N ASN A 326 17.51 4.66 -3.69
CA ASN A 326 18.91 4.93 -4.05
C ASN A 326 19.90 4.67 -2.91
N ASP A 327 19.47 4.82 -1.64
CA ASP A 327 20.30 4.51 -0.47
C ASP A 327 20.67 3.02 -0.42
N VAL A 328 19.85 2.17 -1.06
CA VAL A 328 20.10 0.74 -1.19
C VAL A 328 20.75 0.41 -2.53
N LEU A 329 20.21 0.91 -3.65
CA LEU A 329 20.58 0.45 -4.99
C LEU A 329 21.91 1.03 -5.49
N PHE A 330 22.33 2.20 -4.99
CA PHE A 330 23.50 2.92 -5.52
C PHE A 330 24.56 3.29 -4.48
N SER A 331 24.28 3.09 -3.19
CA SER A 331 25.27 3.40 -2.15
C SER A 331 26.32 2.32 -2.03
N ALA A 332 27.56 2.71 -1.71
CA ALA A 332 28.60 1.80 -1.31
C ALA A 332 28.36 1.27 0.12
N PRO A 333 28.90 0.09 0.49
CA PRO A 333 28.64 -0.53 1.80
C PRO A 333 28.99 0.36 3.00
N ASP A 334 30.05 1.14 2.93
CA ASP A 334 30.47 2.10 3.96
C ASP A 334 29.47 3.26 4.11
N GLN A 335 28.91 3.75 3.01
CA GLN A 335 27.86 4.78 3.02
C GLN A 335 26.57 4.23 3.64
N MET A 336 26.17 3.00 3.29
CA MET A 336 25.02 2.32 3.89
C MET A 336 25.21 2.18 5.40
N GLU A 337 26.40 1.72 5.83
CA GLU A 337 26.73 1.51 7.23
C GLU A 337 26.74 2.83 8.01
N ALA A 338 27.33 3.88 7.46
CA ALA A 338 27.31 5.21 8.04
C ALA A 338 25.87 5.75 8.21
N ARG A 339 25.01 5.56 7.20
CA ARG A 339 23.61 5.97 7.23
C ARG A 339 22.84 5.25 8.32
N LEU A 340 22.95 3.93 8.40
CA LEU A 340 22.25 3.11 9.40
C LEU A 340 22.75 3.39 10.83
N ASN A 341 24.06 3.54 11.03
CA ASN A 341 24.63 3.94 12.32
C ASN A 341 24.17 5.35 12.74
N GLY A 342 24.06 6.29 11.80
CA GLY A 342 23.50 7.62 12.06
C GLY A 342 22.07 7.56 12.55
N ILE A 343 21.21 6.76 11.93
CA ILE A 343 19.82 6.54 12.37
C ILE A 343 19.81 5.89 13.76
N LYS A 344 20.59 4.82 13.96
CA LYS A 344 20.69 4.10 15.24
C LYS A 344 21.09 5.04 16.37
N ALA A 345 22.08 5.90 16.16
CA ALA A 345 22.56 6.87 17.13
C ALA A 345 21.49 7.96 17.42
N ALA A 346 20.84 8.47 16.40
CA ALA A 346 19.81 9.50 16.55
C ALA A 346 18.56 8.98 17.26
N CYS A 347 18.23 7.70 17.12
CA CYS A 347 17.03 7.07 17.69
C CYS A 347 17.25 6.36 19.02
N VAL A 348 18.33 6.64 19.75
CA VAL A 348 18.57 6.06 21.09
C VAL A 348 17.38 6.35 22.00
N GLY A 349 16.83 5.31 22.63
CA GLY A 349 15.66 5.42 23.50
C GLY A 349 14.31 5.60 22.80
N ARG A 350 14.27 5.50 21.47
CA ARG A 350 13.03 5.58 20.65
C ARG A 350 12.64 4.22 20.12
N ARG A 351 11.33 4.01 19.94
CA ARG A 351 10.81 2.91 19.15
C ARG A 351 10.79 3.32 17.68
N TYR A 352 11.41 2.55 16.81
CA TYR A 352 11.43 2.81 15.38
C TYR A 352 11.62 1.54 14.58
N ASP A 353 11.25 1.60 13.32
CA ASP A 353 11.57 0.64 12.28
C ASP A 353 12.14 1.39 11.07
N ILE A 354 12.86 0.67 10.23
CA ILE A 354 13.43 1.20 8.99
C ILE A 354 12.87 0.40 7.82
N GLY A 355 12.37 1.11 6.81
CA GLY A 355 11.92 0.51 5.56
C GLY A 355 12.49 1.25 4.37
N THR A 356 12.40 0.67 3.18
CA THR A 356 12.62 1.39 1.93
C THR A 356 11.29 1.57 1.21
N SER A 357 11.17 2.61 0.39
CA SER A 357 10.19 2.61 -0.70
C SER A 357 10.48 1.45 -1.65
N GLY A 358 9.55 1.12 -2.56
CA GLY A 358 9.69 -0.01 -3.47
C GLY A 358 10.99 0.03 -4.29
N LEU A 359 11.82 -1.01 -4.13
CA LEU A 359 13.01 -1.19 -4.95
C LEU A 359 12.60 -1.69 -6.34
N THR A 360 13.05 -1.02 -7.37
CA THR A 360 12.89 -1.44 -8.77
C THR A 360 14.24 -1.86 -9.33
N PRO A 361 14.35 -3.00 -10.05
CA PRO A 361 15.61 -3.44 -10.64
C PRO A 361 15.96 -2.56 -11.85
N ILE A 362 16.56 -1.42 -11.57
CA ILE A 362 17.13 -0.51 -12.59
C ILE A 362 18.59 -0.80 -12.88
N LEU A 363 19.18 -1.76 -12.17
CA LEU A 363 20.52 -2.30 -12.42
C LEU A 363 20.49 -3.20 -13.68
N GLU A 364 21.63 -3.34 -14.34
CA GLU A 364 21.75 -3.99 -15.64
C GLU A 364 21.23 -5.44 -15.67
N THR A 365 21.35 -6.17 -14.55
CA THR A 365 20.95 -7.58 -14.46
C THR A 365 20.21 -7.89 -13.16
N GLN A 366 19.39 -8.95 -13.19
CA GLN A 366 18.78 -9.50 -11.97
C GLN A 366 19.83 -9.85 -10.92
N GLN A 367 20.97 -10.42 -11.32
CA GLN A 367 22.03 -10.80 -10.41
C GLN A 367 22.67 -9.59 -9.73
N ALA A 368 22.87 -8.49 -10.45
CA ALA A 368 23.36 -7.24 -9.87
C ALA A 368 22.37 -6.67 -8.83
N PHE A 369 21.08 -6.72 -9.12
CA PHE A 369 20.04 -6.33 -8.18
C PHE A 369 20.08 -7.19 -6.90
N ILE A 370 20.09 -8.51 -7.04
CA ILE A 370 20.18 -9.45 -5.91
C ILE A 370 21.44 -9.19 -5.08
N TRP A 371 22.59 -9.02 -5.74
CA TRP A 371 23.85 -8.76 -5.08
C TRP A 371 23.81 -7.46 -4.26
N GLN A 372 23.29 -6.38 -4.84
CA GLN A 372 23.23 -5.08 -4.18
C GLN A 372 22.30 -5.10 -2.97
N VAL A 373 21.12 -5.72 -3.09
CA VAL A 373 20.18 -5.85 -1.97
C VAL A 373 20.76 -6.75 -0.86
N ASN A 374 21.47 -7.84 -1.22
CA ASN A 374 22.16 -8.69 -0.24
C ASN A 374 23.32 -7.95 0.43
N THR A 375 24.02 -7.07 -0.29
CA THR A 375 25.03 -6.19 0.30
C THR A 375 24.40 -5.31 1.38
N TRP A 376 23.26 -4.69 1.08
CA TRP A 376 22.53 -3.88 2.05
C TRP A 376 22.02 -4.69 3.25
N THR A 377 21.38 -5.84 3.05
CA THR A 377 20.91 -6.70 4.17
C THR A 377 22.08 -7.22 5.01
N GLY A 378 23.25 -7.45 4.42
CA GLY A 378 24.49 -7.77 5.13
C GLY A 378 24.98 -6.62 6.00
N VAL A 379 24.86 -5.37 5.53
CA VAL A 379 25.16 -4.17 6.34
C VAL A 379 24.14 -4.05 7.49
N VAL A 380 22.85 -4.23 7.20
CA VAL A 380 21.79 -4.25 8.24
C VAL A 380 22.15 -5.24 9.35
N LYS A 381 22.55 -6.46 9.00
CA LYS A 381 22.99 -7.48 9.96
C LYS A 381 24.18 -7.03 10.81
N ARG A 382 25.16 -6.34 10.24
CA ARG A 382 26.31 -5.81 11.02
C ARG A 382 25.93 -4.72 11.99
N VAL A 383 24.97 -3.86 11.62
CA VAL A 383 24.57 -2.70 12.44
C VAL A 383 23.56 -3.09 13.53
N PHE A 384 22.62 -3.99 13.23
CA PHE A 384 21.46 -4.29 14.10
C PHE A 384 21.39 -5.77 14.53
N GLY A 385 22.17 -6.66 13.95
CA GLY A 385 22.10 -8.10 14.13
C GLY A 385 22.87 -8.71 15.29
#